data_c061501bde395bbfcf7b5b82d415a7b5
#
_entry.id   c061501bde395bbfcf7b5b82d415a7b5
#
_cell.length_a   1.000
_cell.length_b   1.000
_cell.length_c   1.000
_cell.angle_alpha   90.00
_cell.angle_beta   90.00
_cell.angle_gamma   90.00
#
_symmetry.space_group_name_H-M   'P 1'
#
loop_
_entity.id
_entity.type
_entity.pdbx_description
1 polymer ?
#
loop_
_entity_poly.entity_id
_entity_poly.type
_entity_poly.pdbx_seq_one_letter_code
_entity_poly.pdbx_strand_id
1 'polypeptide(L)'
;MINNFDKYLAKVEDFLTAFSAFAIFFLMITATIQIVSRKILNLPIPGYIDFAEQSIAIFAFISIAYCQRLGGHVRMEIFLSALKGRSKWIAEAIQTTATIFIIVILTYYSFKHFQRALIIGDSTIDIGLPTWPSKLMIPLAFSALALRLLIQLAGYIRLIIHPTAEPVGVPLIVDVENQAKQEASQLDDVNSVRN
;
A
#
# COMPACT_ATOMS: atom_id res chain seq x y z
N MET A 1 -17.65 -12.13 -12.18
CA MET A 1 -17.44 -10.69 -12.42
C MET A 1 -16.40 -10.12 -11.44
N ILE A 2 -16.55 -10.33 -10.14
CA ILE A 2 -15.61 -9.85 -9.08
C ILE A 2 -14.18 -10.32 -9.33
N ASN A 3 -13.96 -11.57 -9.71
CA ASN A 3 -12.62 -12.13 -9.93
C ASN A 3 -11.84 -11.46 -11.08
N ASN A 4 -12.53 -11.06 -12.16
CA ASN A 4 -11.88 -10.39 -13.30
C ASN A 4 -11.52 -8.93 -12.96
N PHE A 5 -12.36 -8.26 -12.17
CA PHE A 5 -12.11 -6.91 -11.70
C PHE A 5 -10.95 -6.87 -10.69
N ASP A 6 -10.92 -7.84 -9.77
CA ASP A 6 -9.81 -8.00 -8.82
C ASP A 6 -8.47 -8.24 -9.52
N LYS A 7 -8.44 -9.10 -10.55
CA LYS A 7 -7.23 -9.35 -11.35
C LYS A 7 -6.74 -8.12 -12.12
N TYR A 8 -7.66 -7.31 -12.64
CA TYR A 8 -7.28 -6.09 -13.35
C TYR A 8 -6.71 -5.04 -12.38
N LEU A 9 -7.40 -4.84 -11.24
CA LEU A 9 -6.95 -3.94 -10.19
C LEU A 9 -5.57 -4.36 -9.66
N ALA A 10 -5.36 -5.66 -9.43
CA ALA A 10 -4.08 -6.21 -9.00
C ALA A 10 -2.93 -5.89 -9.97
N LYS A 11 -3.15 -6.00 -11.28
CA LYS A 11 -2.12 -5.65 -12.27
C LYS A 11 -1.76 -4.16 -12.25
N VAL A 12 -2.76 -3.29 -12.07
CA VAL A 12 -2.53 -1.85 -11.95
C VAL A 12 -1.75 -1.53 -10.67
N GLU A 13 -2.11 -2.14 -9.56
CA GLU A 13 -1.40 -2.00 -8.28
C GLU A 13 0.05 -2.49 -8.39
N ASP A 14 0.30 -3.65 -9.03
CA ASP A 14 1.64 -4.20 -9.25
C ASP A 14 2.51 -3.25 -10.10
N PHE A 15 1.95 -2.73 -11.19
CA PHE A 15 2.65 -1.79 -12.06
C PHE A 15 3.00 -0.49 -11.33
N LEU A 16 2.04 0.09 -10.61
CA LEU A 16 2.25 1.32 -9.85
C LEU A 16 3.28 1.14 -8.73
N THR A 17 3.26 -0.01 -8.07
CA THR A 17 4.23 -0.33 -7.01
C THR A 17 5.63 -0.54 -7.57
N ALA A 18 5.76 -1.25 -8.69
CA ALA A 18 7.06 -1.42 -9.36
C ALA A 18 7.61 -0.07 -9.84
N PHE A 19 6.77 0.80 -10.39
CA PHE A 19 7.14 2.16 -10.77
C PHE A 19 7.61 2.98 -9.55
N SER A 20 6.88 2.90 -8.44
CA SER A 20 7.25 3.58 -7.19
C SER A 20 8.59 3.08 -6.64
N ALA A 21 8.83 1.76 -6.67
CA ALA A 21 10.09 1.17 -6.23
C ALA A 21 11.27 1.67 -7.07
N PHE A 22 11.12 1.69 -8.40
CA PHE A 22 12.13 2.22 -9.30
C PHE A 22 12.41 3.71 -9.06
N ALA A 23 11.37 4.49 -8.86
CA ALA A 23 11.48 5.93 -8.62
C ALA A 23 12.13 6.23 -7.25
N ILE A 24 11.86 5.44 -6.20
CA ILE A 24 12.54 5.53 -4.91
C ILE A 24 14.03 5.20 -5.07
N PHE A 25 14.37 4.17 -5.85
CA PHE A 25 15.77 3.83 -6.16
C PHE A 25 16.49 4.99 -6.85
N PHE A 26 15.85 5.62 -7.82
CA PHE A 26 16.38 6.80 -8.50
C PHE A 26 16.57 7.99 -7.55
N LEU A 27 15.61 8.22 -6.65
CA LEU A 27 15.72 9.22 -5.59
C LEU A 27 16.93 8.96 -4.68
N MET A 28 17.18 7.70 -4.31
CA MET A 28 18.32 7.32 -3.49
C MET A 28 19.65 7.65 -4.18
N ILE A 29 19.77 7.37 -5.48
CA ILE A 29 20.94 7.75 -6.27
C ILE A 29 21.12 9.26 -6.29
N THR A 30 20.04 10.00 -6.56
CA THR A 30 20.06 11.46 -6.59
C THR A 30 20.45 12.05 -5.24
N ALA A 31 19.95 11.48 -4.13
CA ALA A 31 20.36 11.83 -2.77
C ALA A 31 21.85 11.67 -2.54
N THR A 32 22.40 10.53 -2.99
CA THR A 32 23.83 10.24 -2.86
C THR A 32 24.66 11.27 -3.64
N ILE A 33 24.27 11.55 -4.88
CA ILE A 33 24.92 12.58 -5.71
C ILE A 33 24.86 13.94 -5.04
N GLN A 34 23.71 14.34 -4.49
CA GLN A 34 23.53 15.59 -3.78
C GLN A 34 24.48 15.73 -2.58
N ILE A 35 24.61 14.65 -1.76
CA ILE A 35 25.50 14.65 -0.60
C ILE A 35 26.96 14.78 -1.03
N VAL A 36 27.37 14.04 -2.05
CA VAL A 36 28.75 14.05 -2.59
C VAL A 36 29.06 15.42 -3.20
N SER A 37 28.18 15.94 -4.04
CA SER A 37 28.33 17.25 -4.69
C SER A 37 28.44 18.39 -3.66
N ARG A 38 27.58 18.38 -2.66
CA ARG A 38 27.61 19.38 -1.59
C ARG A 38 28.90 19.30 -0.77
N LYS A 39 29.38 18.07 -0.45
CA LYS A 39 30.53 17.91 0.44
C LYS A 39 31.86 18.08 -0.26
N ILE A 40 31.99 17.64 -1.52
CA ILE A 40 33.26 17.67 -2.28
C ILE A 40 33.38 18.92 -3.15
N LEU A 41 32.31 19.29 -3.84
CA LEU A 41 32.33 20.40 -4.80
C LEU A 41 31.79 21.70 -4.24
N ASN A 42 31.22 21.71 -3.03
CA ASN A 42 30.47 22.83 -2.45
C ASN A 42 29.35 23.37 -3.37
N LEU A 43 28.82 22.52 -4.25
CA LEU A 43 27.74 22.85 -5.21
C LEU A 43 26.48 22.08 -4.80
N PRO A 44 25.59 22.67 -3.96
CA PRO A 44 24.31 22.05 -3.67
C PRO A 44 23.41 22.12 -4.91
N ILE A 45 22.62 21.06 -5.15
CA ILE A 45 21.58 21.06 -6.18
C ILE A 45 20.37 21.80 -5.62
N PRO A 46 19.99 22.98 -6.16
CA PRO A 46 18.84 23.73 -5.65
C PRO A 46 17.55 22.95 -5.88
N GLY A 47 16.62 23.01 -4.92
CA GLY A 47 15.31 22.33 -5.02
C GLY A 47 15.33 20.81 -4.82
N TYR A 48 16.49 20.20 -4.54
CA TYR A 48 16.56 18.77 -4.29
C TYR A 48 15.62 18.34 -3.15
N ILE A 49 15.61 19.09 -2.06
CA ILE A 49 14.79 18.78 -0.88
C ILE A 49 13.31 18.85 -1.25
N ASP A 50 12.89 19.88 -1.95
CA ASP A 50 11.51 20.08 -2.40
C ASP A 50 11.04 18.93 -3.30
N PHE A 51 11.88 18.52 -4.24
CA PHE A 51 11.58 17.43 -5.16
C PHE A 51 11.51 16.08 -4.42
N ALA A 52 12.44 15.83 -3.50
CA ALA A 52 12.49 14.59 -2.72
C ALA A 52 11.24 14.47 -1.83
N GLU A 53 10.86 15.53 -1.11
CA GLU A 53 9.70 15.57 -0.24
C GLU A 53 8.40 15.25 -1.00
N GLN A 54 8.19 15.90 -2.14
CA GLN A 54 7.03 15.65 -3.00
C GLN A 54 7.00 14.22 -3.53
N SER A 55 8.14 13.71 -4.00
CA SER A 55 8.25 12.38 -4.59
C SER A 55 8.02 11.27 -3.56
N ILE A 56 8.59 11.38 -2.37
CA ILE A 56 8.41 10.41 -1.29
C ILE A 56 6.93 10.30 -0.91
N ALA A 57 6.23 11.43 -0.79
CA ALA A 57 4.80 11.44 -0.50
C ALA A 57 4.01 10.69 -1.57
N ILE A 58 4.25 10.99 -2.86
CA ILE A 58 3.57 10.33 -3.98
C ILE A 58 3.78 8.81 -3.95
N PHE A 59 5.03 8.35 -3.84
CA PHE A 59 5.34 6.92 -3.88
C PHE A 59 4.84 6.15 -2.68
N ALA A 60 4.88 6.75 -1.48
CA ALA A 60 4.34 6.14 -0.28
C ALA A 60 2.83 5.87 -0.41
N PHE A 61 2.08 6.86 -0.92
CA PHE A 61 0.64 6.71 -1.06
C PHE A 61 0.22 5.77 -2.19
N ILE A 62 0.94 5.73 -3.31
CA ILE A 62 0.66 4.79 -4.41
C ILE A 62 0.76 3.34 -3.93
N SER A 63 1.73 3.02 -3.07
CA SER A 63 1.98 1.65 -2.61
C SER A 63 0.98 1.16 -1.55
N ILE A 64 0.12 2.03 -1.00
CA ILE A 64 -0.75 1.69 0.14
C ILE A 64 -1.82 0.64 -0.23
N ALA A 65 -2.40 0.72 -1.43
CA ALA A 65 -3.40 -0.24 -1.90
C ALA A 65 -2.79 -1.64 -2.14
N TYR A 66 -1.58 -1.67 -2.67
CA TYR A 66 -0.80 -2.90 -2.84
C TYR A 66 -0.49 -3.56 -1.49
N CYS A 67 -0.03 -2.78 -0.51
CA CYS A 67 0.22 -3.27 0.85
C CYS A 67 -1.04 -3.88 1.47
N GLN A 68 -2.20 -3.26 1.28
CA GLN A 68 -3.47 -3.80 1.74
C GLN A 68 -3.82 -5.15 1.08
N ARG A 69 -3.55 -5.30 -0.22
CA ARG A 69 -3.79 -6.56 -0.95
C ARG A 69 -2.96 -7.71 -0.39
N LEU A 70 -1.71 -7.46 -0.07
CA LEU A 70 -0.82 -8.47 0.53
C LEU A 70 -1.13 -8.76 2.00
N GLY A 71 -2.10 -8.06 2.60
CA GLY A 71 -2.38 -8.18 4.02
C GLY A 71 -1.30 -7.57 4.91
N GLY A 72 -0.44 -6.72 4.36
CA GLY A 72 0.69 -6.10 5.06
C GLY A 72 0.31 -5.05 6.12
N HIS A 73 -0.96 -4.66 6.20
CA HIS A 73 -1.43 -3.89 7.35
C HIS A 73 -1.49 -4.79 8.58
N VAL A 74 -0.95 -4.29 9.68
CA VAL A 74 -0.96 -4.99 10.98
C VAL A 74 -2.38 -5.43 11.30
N ARG A 75 -2.63 -6.72 11.10
CA ARG A 75 -3.88 -7.35 11.52
C ARG A 75 -3.68 -7.82 12.95
N MET A 76 -4.74 -7.81 13.71
CA MET A 76 -4.72 -8.48 15.01
C MET A 76 -4.74 -10.00 14.82
N GLU A 77 -3.72 -10.54 14.12
CA GLU A 77 -3.62 -11.98 13.80
C GLU A 77 -3.70 -12.84 15.06
N ILE A 78 -3.18 -12.36 16.17
CA ILE A 78 -3.25 -13.04 17.48
C ILE A 78 -4.70 -13.21 17.92
N PHE A 79 -5.57 -12.22 17.72
CA PHE A 79 -6.99 -12.33 18.05
C PHE A 79 -7.75 -13.17 17.02
N LEU A 80 -7.40 -13.08 15.75
CA LEU A 80 -8.06 -13.81 14.67
C LEU A 80 -7.67 -15.28 14.64
N SER A 81 -6.47 -15.63 15.06
CA SER A 81 -6.03 -17.04 15.19
C SER A 81 -6.77 -17.80 16.29
N ALA A 82 -7.23 -17.10 17.33
CA ALA A 82 -8.06 -17.69 18.39
C ALA A 82 -9.51 -17.98 17.95
N LEU A 83 -9.98 -17.32 16.86
CA LEU A 83 -11.33 -17.47 16.34
C LEU A 83 -11.36 -18.52 15.22
N LYS A 84 -12.28 -19.52 15.34
CA LYS A 84 -12.43 -20.59 14.35
C LYS A 84 -13.79 -20.50 13.64
N GLY A 85 -13.83 -20.88 12.36
CA GLY A 85 -15.07 -20.97 11.60
C GLY A 85 -15.67 -19.62 11.22
N ARG A 86 -17.00 -19.48 11.35
CA ARG A 86 -17.75 -18.26 10.95
C ARG A 86 -17.40 -17.03 11.77
N SER A 87 -17.03 -17.19 13.03
CA SER A 87 -16.69 -16.05 13.91
C SER A 87 -15.46 -15.29 13.42
N LYS A 88 -14.49 -15.96 12.80
CA LYS A 88 -13.33 -15.35 12.16
C LYS A 88 -13.76 -14.38 11.03
N TRP A 89 -14.62 -14.85 10.14
CA TRP A 89 -15.07 -14.03 8.99
C TRP A 89 -15.93 -12.83 9.41
N ILE A 90 -16.72 -13.00 10.49
CA ILE A 90 -17.50 -11.91 11.07
C ILE A 90 -16.57 -10.84 11.66
N ALA A 91 -15.55 -11.23 12.41
CA ALA A 91 -14.58 -10.31 12.99
C ALA A 91 -13.83 -9.53 11.89
N GLU A 92 -13.38 -10.22 10.83
CA GLU A 92 -12.76 -9.60 9.65
C GLU A 92 -13.69 -8.60 8.93
N ALA A 93 -14.97 -8.94 8.78
CA ALA A 93 -15.95 -8.05 8.17
C ALA A 93 -16.19 -6.80 9.03
N ILE A 94 -16.27 -6.92 10.34
CA ILE A 94 -16.42 -5.79 11.26
C ILE A 94 -15.20 -4.88 11.20
N GLN A 95 -14.00 -5.44 11.28
CA GLN A 95 -12.74 -4.70 11.17
C GLN A 95 -12.64 -3.95 9.84
N THR A 96 -12.93 -4.63 8.73
CA THR A 96 -12.90 -4.02 7.39
C THR A 96 -13.92 -2.90 7.27
N THR A 97 -15.12 -3.06 7.82
CA THR A 97 -16.15 -2.02 7.82
C THR A 97 -15.71 -0.80 8.62
N ALA A 98 -15.13 -0.98 9.79
CA ALA A 98 -14.58 0.12 10.59
C ALA A 98 -13.45 0.85 9.84
N THR A 99 -12.57 0.10 9.18
CA THR A 99 -11.50 0.66 8.36
C THR A 99 -12.05 1.47 7.18
N ILE A 100 -13.06 0.97 6.47
CA ILE A 100 -13.73 1.72 5.38
C ILE A 100 -14.29 3.04 5.89
N PHE A 101 -14.95 3.04 7.05
CA PHE A 101 -15.49 4.25 7.64
C PHE A 101 -14.41 5.32 7.88
N ILE A 102 -13.28 4.92 8.44
CA ILE A 102 -12.14 5.81 8.68
C ILE A 102 -11.56 6.32 7.36
N ILE A 103 -11.35 5.43 6.37
CA ILE A 103 -10.77 5.79 5.07
C ILE A 103 -11.68 6.76 4.30
N VAL A 104 -12.99 6.61 4.36
CA VAL A 104 -13.94 7.55 3.73
C VAL A 104 -13.80 8.95 4.33
N ILE A 105 -13.70 9.04 5.66
CA ILE A 105 -13.47 10.32 6.36
C ILE A 105 -12.15 10.93 5.93
N LEU A 106 -11.07 10.14 5.92
CA LEU A 106 -9.73 10.59 5.51
C LEU A 106 -9.71 11.05 4.05
N THR A 107 -10.38 10.33 3.15
CA THR A 107 -10.52 10.73 1.73
C THR A 107 -11.17 12.08 1.59
N TYR A 108 -12.28 12.31 2.31
CA TYR A 108 -13.00 13.58 2.26
C TYR A 108 -12.15 14.76 2.74
N TYR A 109 -11.49 14.62 3.88
CA TYR A 109 -10.64 15.70 4.43
C TYR A 109 -9.36 15.90 3.62
N SER A 110 -8.76 14.84 3.09
CA SER A 110 -7.60 14.94 2.19
C SER A 110 -7.97 15.65 0.89
N PHE A 111 -9.16 15.41 0.35
CA PHE A 111 -9.63 16.11 -0.83
C PHE A 111 -9.86 17.61 -0.56
N LYS A 112 -10.41 17.96 0.60
CA LYS A 112 -10.50 19.37 1.02
C LYS A 112 -9.13 20.02 1.17
N HIS A 113 -8.16 19.29 1.71
CA HIS A 113 -6.78 19.78 1.85
C HIS A 113 -6.14 20.04 0.48
N PHE A 114 -6.34 19.14 -0.48
CA PHE A 114 -5.92 19.33 -1.86
C PHE A 114 -6.58 20.57 -2.50
N GLN A 115 -7.92 20.73 -2.38
CA GLN A 115 -8.62 21.91 -2.90
C GLN A 115 -8.08 23.21 -2.32
N ARG A 116 -7.81 23.23 -1.01
CA ARG A 116 -7.22 24.40 -0.36
C ARG A 116 -5.84 24.74 -0.93
N ALA A 117 -4.99 23.75 -1.14
CA ALA A 117 -3.67 23.94 -1.72
C ALA A 117 -3.73 24.52 -3.15
N LEU A 118 -4.72 24.08 -3.93
CA LEU A 118 -4.98 24.61 -5.29
C LEU A 118 -5.42 26.08 -5.26
N ILE A 119 -6.32 26.43 -4.35
CA ILE A 119 -6.89 27.80 -4.26
C ILE A 119 -5.87 28.79 -3.71
N ILE A 120 -5.10 28.42 -2.71
CA ILE A 120 -4.10 29.28 -2.05
C ILE A 120 -2.81 29.35 -2.88
N GLY A 121 -2.56 28.35 -3.75
CA GLY A 121 -1.31 28.27 -4.52
C GLY A 121 -0.13 27.87 -3.64
N ASP A 122 -0.32 26.91 -2.73
CA ASP A 122 0.75 26.41 -1.88
C ASP A 122 1.95 25.96 -2.69
N SER A 123 3.13 26.43 -2.32
CA SER A 123 4.41 26.08 -2.94
C SER A 123 5.44 25.68 -1.89
N THR A 124 6.47 24.98 -2.34
CA THR A 124 7.63 24.60 -1.51
C THR A 124 8.51 25.83 -1.24
N ILE A 125 9.38 25.71 -0.23
CA ILE A 125 10.13 26.86 0.31
C ILE A 125 11.38 27.16 -0.54
N ASP A 126 12.05 26.13 -1.10
CA ASP A 126 13.38 26.28 -1.70
C ASP A 126 13.29 26.82 -3.14
N ILE A 127 12.49 26.19 -4.00
CA ILE A 127 12.34 26.61 -5.42
C ILE A 127 10.90 26.94 -5.82
N GLY A 128 9.97 26.97 -4.87
CA GLY A 128 8.58 27.35 -5.15
C GLY A 128 7.80 26.35 -6.00
N LEU A 129 8.11 25.04 -5.91
CA LEU A 129 7.34 24.01 -6.60
C LEU A 129 5.91 23.95 -6.06
N PRO A 130 4.90 23.83 -6.93
CA PRO A 130 3.53 23.70 -6.47
C PRO A 130 3.31 22.37 -5.72
N THR A 131 2.71 22.42 -4.55
CA THR A 131 2.51 21.21 -3.70
C THR A 131 1.22 20.44 -4.01
N TRP A 132 0.34 21.00 -4.86
CA TRP A 132 -0.95 20.38 -5.19
C TRP A 132 -0.84 18.97 -5.81
N PRO A 133 0.21 18.59 -6.61
CA PRO A 133 0.28 17.27 -7.20
C PRO A 133 0.46 16.16 -6.16
N SER A 134 1.35 16.36 -5.18
CA SER A 134 1.54 15.39 -4.09
C SER A 134 0.30 15.31 -3.19
N LYS A 135 -0.35 16.44 -2.91
CA LYS A 135 -1.58 16.50 -2.13
C LYS A 135 -2.77 15.82 -2.84
N LEU A 136 -2.81 15.83 -4.18
CA LEU A 136 -3.82 15.11 -4.97
C LEU A 136 -3.65 13.60 -4.86
N MET A 137 -2.40 13.10 -4.77
CA MET A 137 -2.14 11.67 -4.68
C MET A 137 -2.72 11.03 -3.41
N ILE A 138 -2.85 11.80 -2.33
CA ILE A 138 -3.40 11.30 -1.06
C ILE A 138 -4.87 10.85 -1.20
N PRO A 139 -5.82 11.70 -1.63
CA PRO A 139 -7.21 11.28 -1.78
C PRO A 139 -7.39 10.23 -2.89
N LEU A 140 -6.55 10.24 -3.94
CA LEU A 140 -6.57 9.19 -4.97
C LEU A 140 -6.17 7.83 -4.39
N ALA A 141 -5.09 7.78 -3.61
CA ALA A 141 -4.63 6.55 -2.97
C ALA A 141 -5.67 6.01 -1.95
N PHE A 142 -6.25 6.89 -1.14
CA PHE A 142 -7.31 6.49 -0.21
C PHE A 142 -8.58 6.03 -0.93
N SER A 143 -8.91 6.62 -2.09
CA SER A 143 -10.04 6.15 -2.91
C SER A 143 -9.78 4.76 -3.48
N ALA A 144 -8.56 4.49 -3.96
CA ALA A 144 -8.14 3.17 -4.43
C ALA A 144 -8.17 2.14 -3.29
N LEU A 145 -7.67 2.53 -2.11
CA LEU A 145 -7.73 1.70 -0.91
C LEU A 145 -9.17 1.41 -0.48
N ALA A 146 -10.05 2.40 -0.49
CA ALA A 146 -11.47 2.22 -0.18
C ALA A 146 -12.13 1.22 -1.14
N LEU A 147 -11.83 1.33 -2.44
CA LEU A 147 -12.33 0.39 -3.45
C LEU A 147 -11.83 -1.03 -3.17
N ARG A 148 -10.56 -1.19 -2.82
CA ARG A 148 -9.97 -2.47 -2.43
C ARG A 148 -10.66 -3.08 -1.21
N LEU A 149 -10.88 -2.27 -0.17
CA LEU A 149 -11.56 -2.71 1.04
C LEU A 149 -13.02 -3.11 0.80
N LEU A 150 -13.72 -2.45 -0.12
CA LEU A 150 -15.08 -2.84 -0.52
C LEU A 150 -15.11 -4.23 -1.18
N ILE A 151 -14.12 -4.53 -2.03
CA ILE A 151 -13.97 -5.87 -2.64
C ILE A 151 -13.70 -6.91 -1.56
N GLN A 152 -12.82 -6.63 -0.61
CA GLN A 152 -12.53 -7.52 0.53
C GLN A 152 -13.76 -7.75 1.38
N LEU A 153 -14.52 -6.71 1.69
CA LEU A 153 -15.76 -6.82 2.47
C LEU A 153 -16.78 -7.71 1.76
N ALA A 154 -16.95 -7.56 0.44
CA ALA A 154 -17.81 -8.43 -0.35
C ALA A 154 -17.32 -9.90 -0.29
N GLY A 155 -16.01 -10.13 -0.32
CA GLY A 155 -15.40 -11.45 -0.12
C GLY A 155 -15.70 -12.05 1.26
N TYR A 156 -15.56 -11.28 2.32
CA TYR A 156 -15.87 -11.73 3.68
C TYR A 156 -17.36 -12.04 3.87
N ILE A 157 -18.27 -11.20 3.36
CA ILE A 157 -19.72 -11.46 3.41
C ILE A 157 -20.05 -12.77 2.70
N ARG A 158 -19.44 -13.03 1.54
CA ARG A 158 -19.63 -14.29 0.80
C ARG A 158 -19.17 -15.50 1.63
N LEU A 159 -18.04 -15.40 2.33
CA LEU A 159 -17.50 -16.47 3.17
C LEU A 159 -18.32 -16.68 4.46
N ILE A 160 -18.99 -15.66 4.96
CA ILE A 160 -19.93 -15.80 6.08
C ILE A 160 -21.16 -16.63 5.66
N ILE A 161 -21.67 -16.39 4.44
CA ILE A 161 -22.85 -17.09 3.90
C ILE A 161 -22.48 -18.52 3.46
N HIS A 162 -21.34 -18.67 2.76
CA HIS A 162 -20.85 -19.94 2.22
C HIS A 162 -19.42 -20.22 2.71
N PRO A 163 -19.22 -20.81 3.90
CA PRO A 163 -17.90 -21.01 4.50
C PRO A 163 -16.97 -21.95 3.72
N THR A 164 -17.51 -22.75 2.80
CA THR A 164 -16.75 -23.68 1.94
C THR A 164 -16.38 -23.08 0.57
N ALA A 165 -16.78 -21.83 0.29
CA ALA A 165 -16.46 -21.18 -0.97
C ALA A 165 -14.98 -20.79 -1.02
N GLU A 166 -14.36 -20.83 -2.21
CA GLU A 166 -13.01 -20.35 -2.41
C GLU A 166 -12.91 -18.85 -2.05
N PRO A 167 -11.91 -18.46 -1.25
CA PRO A 167 -11.67 -17.06 -0.90
C PRO A 167 -11.24 -16.26 -2.12
N VAL A 168 -12.07 -15.32 -2.55
CA VAL A 168 -11.80 -14.42 -3.69
C VAL A 168 -11.66 -12.99 -3.19
N GLY A 169 -10.55 -12.34 -3.52
CA GLY A 169 -10.27 -10.95 -3.13
C GLY A 169 -9.97 -10.76 -1.64
N VAL A 170 -9.83 -11.85 -0.90
CA VAL A 170 -9.50 -11.88 0.53
C VAL A 170 -8.04 -12.26 0.65
N PRO A 171 -7.18 -11.48 1.33
CA PRO A 171 -5.82 -11.89 1.62
C PRO A 171 -5.86 -13.11 2.54
N LEU A 172 -5.32 -14.21 2.05
CA LEU A 172 -5.15 -15.41 2.84
C LEU A 172 -4.12 -15.12 3.94
N ILE A 173 -4.51 -15.37 5.19
CA ILE A 173 -3.52 -15.47 6.25
C ILE A 173 -2.78 -16.77 5.95
N VAL A 174 -1.60 -16.64 5.34
CA VAL A 174 -0.70 -17.79 5.23
C VAL A 174 -0.23 -18.03 6.65
N ASP A 175 -0.67 -19.16 7.21
CA ASP A 175 -0.27 -19.55 8.56
C ASP A 175 1.26 -19.55 8.61
N VAL A 176 1.83 -18.73 9.50
CA VAL A 176 3.29 -18.55 9.63
C VAL A 176 3.98 -19.90 9.78
N GLU A 177 3.28 -20.86 10.40
CA GLU A 177 3.75 -22.24 10.53
C GLU A 177 3.84 -22.97 9.18
N ASN A 178 2.91 -22.72 8.27
CA ASN A 178 2.93 -23.31 6.92
C ASN A 178 3.96 -22.63 6.02
N GLN A 179 4.20 -21.34 6.17
CA GLN A 179 5.31 -20.66 5.49
C GLN A 179 6.65 -21.18 5.97
N ALA A 180 6.86 -21.27 7.26
CA ALA A 180 8.08 -21.82 7.83
C ALA A 180 8.34 -23.26 7.38
N LYS A 181 7.30 -24.09 7.30
CA LYS A 181 7.41 -25.46 6.78
C LYS A 181 7.73 -25.50 5.29
N GLN A 182 7.16 -24.61 4.49
CA GLN A 182 7.46 -24.52 3.06
C GLN A 182 8.90 -24.04 2.82
N GLU A 183 9.34 -23.03 3.56
CA GLU A 183 10.74 -22.54 3.48
C GLU A 183 11.73 -23.61 3.93
N ALA A 184 11.44 -24.33 5.02
CA ALA A 184 12.26 -25.44 5.48
C ALA A 184 12.35 -26.57 4.43
N SER A 185 11.24 -26.94 3.80
CA SER A 185 11.24 -27.97 2.74
C SER A 185 12.03 -27.55 1.51
N GLN A 186 11.95 -26.26 1.11
CA GLN A 186 12.74 -25.72 0.00
C GLN A 186 14.25 -25.74 0.28
N LEU A 187 14.65 -25.47 1.53
CA LEU A 187 16.05 -25.55 1.95
C LEU A 187 16.58 -26.99 1.93
N ASP A 188 15.74 -27.95 2.32
CA ASP A 188 16.09 -29.38 2.27
C ASP A 188 16.24 -29.87 0.83
N ASP A 189 15.39 -29.45 -0.09
CA ASP A 189 15.49 -29.76 -1.50
C ASP A 189 16.76 -29.17 -2.13
N VAL A 190 17.10 -27.91 -1.81
CA VAL A 190 18.36 -27.29 -2.29
C VAL A 190 19.60 -28.01 -1.75
N ASN A 191 19.58 -28.45 -0.49
CA ASN A 191 20.68 -29.19 0.12
C ASN A 191 20.81 -30.62 -0.45
N SER A 192 19.71 -31.25 -0.85
CA SER A 192 19.72 -32.59 -1.45
C SER A 192 20.28 -32.58 -2.89
N VAL A 193 20.15 -31.47 -3.63
CA VAL A 193 20.69 -31.31 -4.99
C VAL A 193 22.20 -30.96 -4.96
N ARG A 194 22.71 -30.50 -3.81
CA ARG A 194 24.08 -30.06 -3.65
C ARG A 194 25.07 -31.16 -3.15
N ASN A 195 24.51 -32.28 -2.67
CA ASN A 195 25.23 -33.50 -2.28
C ASN A 195 25.15 -34.59 -3.35
#